data_2814e0475b4525493af09547c21c597f
#
_entry.id   2814e0475b4525493af09547c21c597f
#
_cell.length_a   1.000
_cell.length_b   1.000
_cell.length_c   1.000
_cell.angle_alpha   90.00
_cell.angle_beta   90.00
_cell.angle_gamma   90.00
#
_symmetry.space_group_name_H-M   'P 1'
#
loop_
_entity.id
_entity.type
_entity.pdbx_description
1 polymer ?
#
loop_
_entity_poly.entity_id
_entity_poly.type
_entity_poly.pdbx_seq_one_letter_code
_entity_poly.pdbx_strand_id
1 'polypeptide(L)'
;SASKIIIFGAWYGVLADILDMRLKNTKILCNDIDKDAMLWCARRHPIHIGKMENFKYETRVDLVINTVTEHLTQEIYDKWYDNIPKGTYFVIQGNNDYKEPDHVRAVQTLDEFNRINRVENILHTDSMQYEGPWDTVDNKPTYYERYMTIGFKSEHN
;
A
#
# COMPACT_ATOMS: atom_id res chain seq x y z
N SER A 1 -0.09 -22.96 10.59
CA SER A 1 0.82 -22.40 9.58
C SER A 1 1.05 -20.93 9.86
N ALA A 2 2.21 -20.39 9.45
CA ALA A 2 2.48 -18.96 9.56
C ALA A 2 1.60 -18.18 8.58
N SER A 3 1.08 -17.01 9.01
CA SER A 3 0.38 -16.07 8.13
C SER A 3 1.35 -15.47 7.10
N LYS A 4 0.90 -15.32 5.86
CA LYS A 4 1.69 -14.75 4.77
C LYS A 4 1.22 -13.34 4.44
N ILE A 5 2.16 -12.40 4.49
CA ILE A 5 1.94 -10.99 4.19
C ILE A 5 2.82 -10.59 3.01
N ILE A 6 2.25 -9.82 2.06
CA ILE A 6 3.01 -9.18 0.99
C ILE A 6 2.84 -7.67 1.11
N ILE A 7 3.95 -6.95 1.09
CA ILE A 7 3.98 -5.49 1.08
C ILE A 7 4.41 -5.03 -0.31
N PHE A 8 3.54 -4.32 -1.00
CA PHE A 8 3.79 -3.67 -2.28
C PHE A 8 4.19 -2.21 -2.09
N GLY A 9 5.20 -1.76 -2.81
CA GLY A 9 5.83 -0.48 -2.56
C GLY A 9 6.64 -0.48 -1.26
N ALA A 10 7.32 -1.59 -1.00
CA ALA A 10 7.97 -1.82 0.30
C ALA A 10 9.25 -1.00 0.50
N TRP A 11 9.82 -0.47 -0.58
CA TRP A 11 11.03 0.35 -0.56
C TRP A 11 12.16 -0.28 0.28
N TYR A 12 12.68 0.40 1.29
CA TYR A 12 13.73 -0.15 2.16
C TYR A 12 13.24 -1.19 3.19
N GLY A 13 11.95 -1.54 3.21
CA GLY A 13 11.40 -2.57 4.09
C GLY A 13 11.12 -2.12 5.53
N VAL A 14 11.05 -0.82 5.80
CA VAL A 14 10.81 -0.30 7.17
C VAL A 14 9.49 -0.78 7.74
N LEU A 15 8.41 -0.79 6.93
CA LEU A 15 7.13 -1.31 7.38
C LEU A 15 7.21 -2.82 7.70
N ALA A 16 7.97 -3.57 6.91
CA ALA A 16 8.19 -4.98 7.17
C ALA A 16 8.93 -5.21 8.50
N ASP A 17 9.94 -4.39 8.80
CA ASP A 17 10.67 -4.44 10.08
C ASP A 17 9.72 -4.20 11.26
N ILE A 18 8.84 -3.19 11.17
CA ILE A 18 7.86 -2.87 12.21
C ILE A 18 6.87 -4.01 12.41
N LEU A 19 6.35 -4.58 11.32
CA LEU A 19 5.41 -5.69 11.40
C LEU A 19 6.05 -6.96 11.95
N ASP A 20 7.28 -7.27 11.54
CA ASP A 20 8.02 -8.44 12.04
C ASP A 20 8.27 -8.37 13.56
N MET A 21 8.56 -7.17 14.07
CA MET A 21 8.67 -6.95 15.53
C MET A 21 7.35 -7.10 16.29
N ARG A 22 6.21 -6.86 15.66
CA ARG A 22 4.89 -6.83 16.30
C ARG A 22 4.08 -8.10 16.12
N LEU A 23 4.27 -8.77 14.99
CA LEU A 23 3.49 -9.95 14.61
C LEU A 23 4.32 -11.21 14.85
N LYS A 24 3.72 -12.17 15.53
CA LYS A 24 4.34 -13.49 15.73
C LYS A 24 3.87 -14.46 14.65
N ASN A 25 4.75 -15.35 14.24
CA ASN A 25 4.44 -16.42 13.28
C ASN A 25 3.91 -15.89 11.93
N THR A 26 4.60 -14.89 11.38
CA THR A 26 4.32 -14.33 10.06
C THR A 26 5.50 -14.52 9.11
N LYS A 27 5.20 -14.56 7.81
CA LYS A 27 6.19 -14.52 6.73
C LYS A 27 5.88 -13.30 5.88
N ILE A 28 6.80 -12.35 5.82
CA ILE A 28 6.62 -11.09 5.10
C ILE A 28 7.50 -11.12 3.84
N LEU A 29 6.88 -10.88 2.68
CA LEU A 29 7.56 -10.68 1.40
C LEU A 29 7.43 -9.21 1.01
N CYS A 30 8.54 -8.58 0.67
CA CYS A 30 8.59 -7.21 0.19
C CYS A 30 8.67 -7.17 -1.34
N ASN A 31 7.82 -6.37 -1.98
CA ASN A 31 7.85 -6.13 -3.41
C ASN A 31 8.04 -4.63 -3.69
N ASP A 32 8.94 -4.33 -4.62
CA ASP A 32 9.13 -2.99 -5.19
C ASP A 32 9.80 -3.08 -6.56
N ILE A 33 9.69 -2.03 -7.36
CA ILE A 33 10.42 -1.86 -8.62
C ILE A 33 11.82 -1.29 -8.41
N ASP A 34 12.06 -0.61 -7.27
CA ASP A 34 13.35 -0.02 -6.93
C ASP A 34 14.34 -1.11 -6.50
N LYS A 35 15.25 -1.45 -7.42
CA LYS A 35 16.23 -2.49 -7.19
C LYS A 35 17.18 -2.15 -6.03
N ASP A 36 17.60 -0.90 -5.92
CA ASP A 36 18.61 -0.51 -4.92
C ASP A 36 17.99 -0.54 -3.51
N ALA A 37 16.78 -0.02 -3.35
CA ALA A 37 16.03 -0.14 -2.10
C ALA A 37 15.78 -1.61 -1.73
N MET A 38 15.40 -2.45 -2.70
CA MET A 38 15.15 -3.88 -2.47
C MET A 38 16.41 -4.65 -2.07
N LEU A 39 17.59 -4.31 -2.58
CA LEU A 39 18.84 -4.93 -2.16
C LEU A 39 19.17 -4.63 -0.68
N TRP A 40 18.79 -3.46 -0.18
CA TRP A 40 18.88 -3.17 1.25
C TRP A 40 17.84 -3.94 2.07
N CYS A 41 16.62 -4.04 1.58
CA CYS A 41 15.54 -4.82 2.20
C CYS A 41 15.90 -6.31 2.30
N ALA A 42 16.54 -6.86 1.27
CA ALA A 42 16.94 -8.27 1.17
C ALA A 42 17.85 -8.76 2.30
N ARG A 43 18.49 -7.86 3.03
CA ARG A 43 19.30 -8.20 4.20
C ARG A 43 18.48 -8.69 5.39
N ARG A 44 17.16 -8.41 5.39
CA ARG A 44 16.26 -8.68 6.51
C ARG A 44 15.02 -9.47 6.12
N HIS A 45 14.54 -9.29 4.89
CA HIS A 45 13.28 -9.87 4.41
C HIS A 45 13.43 -10.52 3.05
N PRO A 46 12.63 -11.54 2.73
CA PRO A 46 12.45 -12.01 1.36
C PRO A 46 11.96 -10.87 0.46
N ILE A 47 12.48 -10.80 -0.75
CA ILE A 47 12.16 -9.74 -1.70
C ILE A 47 11.69 -10.30 -3.04
N HIS A 48 10.89 -9.49 -3.75
CA HIS A 48 10.57 -9.65 -5.17
C HIS A 48 10.73 -8.28 -5.85
N ILE A 49 11.65 -8.19 -6.83
CA ILE A 49 11.87 -6.97 -7.61
C ILE A 49 11.01 -7.05 -8.86
N GLY A 50 10.05 -6.14 -9.00
CA GLY A 50 9.18 -6.09 -10.15
C GLY A 50 7.92 -5.26 -9.95
N LYS A 51 7.20 -5.06 -11.04
CA LYS A 51 5.93 -4.35 -11.05
C LYS A 51 4.86 -5.13 -10.30
N MET A 52 4.17 -4.46 -9.38
CA MET A 52 3.16 -5.10 -8.53
C MET A 52 1.96 -5.66 -9.32
N GLU A 53 1.55 -4.99 -10.39
CA GLU A 53 0.45 -5.42 -11.24
C GLU A 53 0.75 -6.70 -12.06
N ASN A 54 1.99 -7.12 -12.07
CA ASN A 54 2.44 -8.36 -12.71
C ASN A 54 2.83 -9.45 -11.69
N PHE A 55 2.63 -9.17 -10.40
CA PHE A 55 2.97 -10.13 -9.34
C PHE A 55 2.15 -11.40 -9.47
N LYS A 56 2.83 -12.55 -9.37
CA LYS A 56 2.17 -13.88 -9.43
C LYS A 56 2.09 -14.48 -8.05
N TYR A 57 0.87 -14.77 -7.61
CA TYR A 57 0.60 -15.43 -6.35
C TYR A 57 0.72 -16.95 -6.52
N GLU A 58 1.86 -17.52 -6.16
CA GLU A 58 2.09 -18.99 -6.27
C GLU A 58 1.46 -19.77 -5.13
N THR A 59 1.16 -19.11 -4.03
CA THR A 59 0.59 -19.72 -2.83
C THR A 59 -0.45 -18.80 -2.22
N ARG A 60 -1.30 -19.36 -1.34
CA ARG A 60 -2.24 -18.54 -0.55
C ARG A 60 -1.49 -17.42 0.20
N VAL A 61 -2.06 -16.25 0.13
CA VAL A 61 -1.63 -15.04 0.87
C VAL A 61 -2.78 -14.61 1.77
N ASP A 62 -2.49 -14.30 3.02
CA ASP A 62 -3.52 -13.91 3.99
C ASP A 62 -3.75 -12.40 3.97
N LEU A 63 -2.71 -11.60 3.72
CA LEU A 63 -2.78 -10.14 3.70
C LEU A 63 -1.87 -9.56 2.63
N VAL A 64 -2.38 -8.59 1.88
CA VAL A 64 -1.58 -7.70 1.02
C VAL A 64 -1.66 -6.27 1.54
N ILE A 65 -0.55 -5.55 1.49
CA ILE A 65 -0.46 -4.14 1.91
C ILE A 65 0.09 -3.33 0.76
N ASN A 66 -0.59 -2.23 0.39
CA ASN A 66 -0.12 -1.28 -0.61
C ASN A 66 -0.19 0.13 -0.02
N THR A 67 0.97 0.72 0.22
CA THR A 67 1.11 2.05 0.83
C THR A 67 1.43 3.16 -0.17
N VAL A 68 1.35 2.86 -1.47
CA VAL A 68 1.78 3.75 -2.56
C VAL A 68 0.71 3.89 -3.65
N THR A 69 -0.57 3.78 -3.29
CA THR A 69 -1.66 3.80 -4.29
C THR A 69 -1.74 5.13 -5.03
N GLU A 70 -1.30 6.23 -4.45
CA GLU A 70 -1.25 7.56 -5.04
C GLU A 70 -0.28 7.67 -6.23
N HIS A 71 0.76 6.83 -6.27
CA HIS A 71 1.75 6.79 -7.35
C HIS A 71 1.33 5.92 -8.55
N LEU A 72 0.24 5.17 -8.41
CA LEU A 72 -0.24 4.27 -9.46
C LEU A 72 -1.25 4.97 -10.36
N THR A 73 -1.16 4.76 -11.68
CA THR A 73 -2.30 5.10 -12.54
C THR A 73 -3.50 4.22 -12.20
N GLN A 74 -4.71 4.65 -12.57
CA GLN A 74 -5.92 3.85 -12.32
C GLN A 74 -5.81 2.46 -12.95
N GLU A 75 -5.29 2.38 -14.16
CA GLU A 75 -5.12 1.11 -14.88
C GLU A 75 -4.16 0.15 -14.15
N ILE A 76 -3.03 0.66 -13.66
CA ILE A 76 -2.06 -0.15 -12.89
C ILE A 76 -2.69 -0.63 -11.58
N TYR A 77 -3.38 0.28 -10.86
CA TYR A 77 -4.06 -0.06 -9.63
C TYR A 77 -5.12 -1.14 -9.86
N ASP A 78 -5.99 -0.95 -10.85
CA ASP A 78 -7.07 -1.90 -11.14
C ASP A 78 -6.52 -3.30 -11.46
N LYS A 79 -5.48 -3.37 -12.28
CA LYS A 79 -4.81 -4.63 -12.61
C LYS A 79 -4.20 -5.30 -11.37
N TRP A 80 -3.53 -4.53 -10.51
CA TRP A 80 -2.99 -5.03 -9.25
C TRP A 80 -4.11 -5.53 -8.33
N TYR A 81 -5.18 -4.72 -8.14
CA TYR A 81 -6.29 -5.05 -7.26
C TYR A 81 -7.06 -6.28 -7.72
N ASP A 82 -7.36 -6.37 -9.03
CA ASP A 82 -8.05 -7.53 -9.61
C ASP A 82 -7.23 -8.82 -9.50
N ASN A 83 -5.91 -8.71 -9.46
CA ASN A 83 -5.01 -9.85 -9.32
C ASN A 83 -4.90 -10.38 -7.88
N ILE A 84 -5.37 -9.64 -6.87
CA ILE A 84 -5.38 -10.10 -5.47
C ILE A 84 -6.27 -11.35 -5.37
N PRO A 85 -5.76 -12.48 -4.81
CA PRO A 85 -6.56 -13.68 -4.68
C PRO A 85 -7.80 -13.47 -3.81
N LYS A 86 -8.89 -14.13 -4.19
CA LYS A 86 -10.10 -14.16 -3.37
C LYS A 86 -9.80 -14.76 -2.01
N GLY A 87 -10.47 -14.27 -0.96
CA GLY A 87 -10.21 -14.67 0.41
C GLY A 87 -9.00 -14.02 1.06
N THR A 88 -8.40 -13.00 0.44
CA THR A 88 -7.25 -12.26 0.96
C THR A 88 -7.70 -10.94 1.60
N TYR A 89 -7.18 -10.61 2.76
CA TYR A 89 -7.30 -9.26 3.33
C TYR A 89 -6.39 -8.30 2.59
N PHE A 90 -6.79 -7.04 2.50
CA PHE A 90 -5.93 -6.00 1.95
C PHE A 90 -5.95 -4.74 2.81
N VAL A 91 -4.82 -4.05 2.83
CA VAL A 91 -4.65 -2.71 3.38
C VAL A 91 -4.15 -1.82 2.26
N ILE A 92 -4.84 -0.72 2.01
CA ILE A 92 -4.43 0.29 1.05
C ILE A 92 -4.29 1.65 1.74
N GLN A 93 -3.30 2.41 1.32
CA GLN A 93 -3.10 3.78 1.76
C GLN A 93 -2.93 4.70 0.55
N GLY A 94 -3.34 5.95 0.72
CA GLY A 94 -3.15 7.05 -0.21
C GLY A 94 -3.26 8.37 0.52
N ASN A 95 -3.27 9.48 -0.20
CA ASN A 95 -3.30 10.81 0.40
C ASN A 95 -3.98 11.84 -0.52
N ASN A 96 -4.10 13.09 -0.01
CA ASN A 96 -4.55 14.25 -0.76
C ASN A 96 -3.41 15.24 -1.10
N ASP A 97 -2.16 14.78 -1.08
CA ASP A 97 -1.02 15.62 -1.43
C ASP A 97 -0.88 15.74 -2.96
N TYR A 98 -1.47 16.79 -3.51
CA TYR A 98 -1.41 17.12 -4.94
C TYR A 98 -0.15 17.88 -5.35
N LYS A 99 0.70 18.26 -4.39
CA LYS A 99 1.91 19.03 -4.68
C LYS A 99 3.04 18.14 -5.21
N GLU A 100 3.00 16.86 -4.89
CA GLU A 100 3.97 15.90 -5.37
C GLU A 100 3.64 15.48 -6.81
N PRO A 101 4.56 15.71 -7.78
CA PRO A 101 4.27 15.49 -9.21
C PRO A 101 3.95 14.06 -9.59
N ASP A 102 4.41 13.09 -8.81
CA ASP A 102 4.21 11.66 -9.03
C ASP A 102 2.97 11.10 -8.28
N HIS A 103 2.23 11.94 -7.57
CA HIS A 103 0.94 11.58 -6.96
C HIS A 103 -0.19 11.70 -7.99
N VAL A 104 -0.24 10.78 -8.93
CA VAL A 104 -1.20 10.80 -10.05
C VAL A 104 -2.63 10.42 -9.65
N ARG A 105 -2.82 9.88 -8.44
CA ARG A 105 -4.12 9.47 -7.90
C ARG A 105 -4.39 10.00 -6.49
N ALA A 106 -3.83 11.16 -6.15
CA ALA A 106 -4.24 11.87 -4.95
C ALA A 106 -5.73 12.25 -5.04
N VAL A 107 -6.48 12.17 -3.94
CA VAL A 107 -7.91 12.45 -3.87
C VAL A 107 -8.24 13.33 -2.67
N GLN A 108 -9.36 14.05 -2.71
CA GLN A 108 -9.67 15.04 -1.67
C GLN A 108 -10.33 14.46 -0.42
N THR A 109 -11.01 13.32 -0.56
CA THR A 109 -11.81 12.75 0.54
C THR A 109 -11.58 11.26 0.67
N LEU A 110 -11.82 10.75 1.87
CA LEU A 110 -11.80 9.32 2.16
C LEU A 110 -12.84 8.53 1.34
N ASP A 111 -14.02 9.12 1.13
CA ASP A 111 -15.08 8.50 0.31
C ASP A 111 -14.64 8.36 -1.15
N GLU A 112 -14.02 9.41 -1.69
CA GLU A 112 -13.45 9.36 -3.04
C GLU A 112 -12.31 8.34 -3.12
N PHE A 113 -11.44 8.28 -2.11
CA PHE A 113 -10.38 7.28 -2.00
C PHE A 113 -10.95 5.86 -2.09
N ASN A 114 -11.97 5.54 -1.29
CA ASN A 114 -12.59 4.22 -1.30
C ASN A 114 -13.27 3.91 -2.64
N ARG A 115 -13.89 4.91 -3.26
CA ARG A 115 -14.57 4.76 -4.55
C ARG A 115 -13.61 4.45 -5.70
N ILE A 116 -12.54 5.24 -5.86
CA ILE A 116 -11.57 5.02 -6.95
C ILE A 116 -10.74 3.76 -6.77
N ASN A 117 -10.55 3.34 -5.51
CA ASN A 117 -9.86 2.09 -5.18
C ASN A 117 -10.78 0.86 -5.21
N ARG A 118 -12.07 1.04 -5.58
CA ARG A 118 -13.04 -0.06 -5.75
C ARG A 118 -13.11 -0.96 -4.52
N VAL A 119 -13.03 -0.35 -3.33
CA VAL A 119 -12.93 -1.12 -2.09
C VAL A 119 -14.23 -1.86 -1.82
N GLU A 120 -14.12 -3.15 -1.62
CA GLU A 120 -15.22 -4.03 -1.23
C GLU A 120 -15.02 -4.56 0.20
N ASN A 121 -16.11 -4.90 0.87
CA ASN A 121 -16.09 -5.48 2.22
C ASN A 121 -15.17 -4.71 3.17
N ILE A 122 -15.43 -3.42 3.33
CA ILE A 122 -14.65 -2.54 4.22
C ILE A 122 -14.79 -3.03 5.67
N LEU A 123 -13.66 -3.34 6.29
CA LEU A 123 -13.55 -3.72 7.69
C LEU A 123 -13.19 -2.53 8.58
N HIS A 124 -12.36 -1.64 8.03
CA HIS A 124 -11.95 -0.40 8.69
C HIS A 124 -11.55 0.63 7.64
N THR A 125 -11.89 1.89 7.87
CA THR A 125 -11.45 3.00 7.04
C THR A 125 -11.30 4.24 7.91
N ASP A 126 -10.23 4.99 7.70
CA ASP A 126 -9.92 6.18 8.51
C ASP A 126 -9.00 7.13 7.74
N SER A 127 -8.90 8.36 8.23
CA SER A 127 -7.95 9.35 7.77
C SER A 127 -7.18 9.96 8.93
N MET A 128 -5.96 10.38 8.66
CA MET A 128 -5.11 11.06 9.63
C MET A 128 -4.46 12.27 8.97
N GLN A 129 -4.50 13.41 9.67
CA GLN A 129 -3.81 14.62 9.23
C GLN A 129 -2.33 14.54 9.57
N TYR A 130 -1.51 14.92 8.61
CA TYR A 130 -0.06 15.04 8.74
C TYR A 130 0.38 16.46 8.44
N GLU A 131 1.39 16.91 9.18
CA GLU A 131 2.12 18.12 8.84
C GLU A 131 3.11 17.79 7.71
N GLY A 132 2.94 18.50 6.59
CA GLY A 132 3.83 18.43 5.44
C GLY A 132 5.00 19.40 5.53
N PRO A 133 5.77 19.53 4.45
CA PRO A 133 6.85 20.50 4.37
C PRO A 133 6.35 21.91 4.65
N TRP A 134 7.21 22.72 5.25
CA TRP A 134 6.93 24.13 5.46
C TRP A 134 6.79 24.87 4.13
N ASP A 135 5.67 25.56 3.92
CA ASP A 135 5.49 26.39 2.72
C ASP A 135 6.33 27.67 2.88
N THR A 136 7.38 27.77 2.05
CA THR A 136 8.32 28.91 2.11
C THR A 136 7.76 30.17 1.49
N VAL A 137 6.70 30.10 0.70
CA VAL A 137 6.04 31.27 0.08
C VAL A 137 5.10 31.93 1.08
N ASP A 138 4.24 31.14 1.70
CA ASP A 138 3.24 31.62 2.66
C ASP A 138 3.73 31.62 4.11
N ASN A 139 4.94 31.10 4.34
CA ASN A 139 5.56 30.96 5.66
C ASN A 139 4.63 30.27 6.68
N LYS A 140 4.03 29.15 6.26
CA LYS A 140 3.08 28.37 7.05
C LYS A 140 3.36 26.88 6.92
N PRO A 141 3.01 26.08 7.95
CA PRO A 141 3.00 24.62 7.79
C PRO A 141 1.94 24.21 6.77
N THR A 142 2.28 23.25 5.92
CA THR A 142 1.30 22.60 5.06
C THR A 142 0.73 21.37 5.77
N TYR A 143 -0.51 21.03 5.45
CA TYR A 143 -1.17 19.85 5.99
C TYR A 143 -1.72 19.03 4.85
N TYR A 144 -1.65 17.70 5.00
CA TYR A 144 -2.31 16.77 4.10
C TYR A 144 -2.93 15.62 4.91
N GLU A 145 -3.92 14.98 4.32
CA GLU A 145 -4.55 13.80 4.90
C GLU A 145 -4.01 12.54 4.26
N ARG A 146 -3.75 11.55 5.10
CA ARG A 146 -3.45 10.19 4.68
C ARG A 146 -4.64 9.31 4.96
N TYR A 147 -5.09 8.60 3.93
CA TYR A 147 -6.21 7.67 3.99
C TYR A 147 -5.71 6.25 4.17
N MET A 148 -6.45 5.45 4.91
CA MET A 148 -6.21 4.03 5.04
C MET A 148 -7.52 3.26 5.02
N THR A 149 -7.57 2.19 4.27
CA THR A 149 -8.72 1.27 4.28
C THR A 149 -8.24 -0.16 4.34
N ILE A 150 -8.87 -0.93 5.21
CA ILE A 150 -8.71 -2.37 5.35
C ILE A 150 -9.98 -3.01 4.80
N GLY A 151 -9.83 -3.96 3.91
CA GLY A 151 -10.94 -4.69 3.33
C GLY A 151 -10.60 -6.16 3.08
N PHE A 152 -11.54 -6.84 2.48
CA PHE A 152 -11.44 -8.27 2.21
C PHE A 152 -11.93 -8.57 0.78
N LYS A 153 -11.12 -9.30 0.01
CA LYS A 153 -11.51 -9.76 -1.34
C LYS A 153 -12.54 -10.87 -1.21
N SER A 154 -13.74 -10.60 -1.73
CA SER A 154 -14.86 -11.54 -1.65
C SER A 154 -14.52 -12.90 -2.28
N GLU A 155 -14.99 -13.99 -1.68
CA GLU A 155 -14.89 -15.33 -2.26
C GLU A 155 -15.96 -15.58 -3.35
N HIS A 156 -17.03 -14.80 -3.31
CA HIS A 156 -18.15 -14.91 -4.25
C HIS A 156 -18.15 -13.74 -5.25
N ASN A 157 -18.38 -14.06 -6.49
CA ASN A 157 -18.84 -13.13 -7.52
C ASN A 157 -20.34 -13.22 -7.61
#